data_c128811a0bacc6d64c0b719de03ecd81
#
_entry.id   c128811a0bacc6d64c0b719de03ecd81
#
_cell.length_a   1.000
_cell.length_b   1.000
_cell.length_c   1.000
_cell.angle_alpha   90.00
_cell.angle_beta   90.00
_cell.angle_gamma   90.00
#
_symmetry.space_group_name_H-M   'P 1'
#
loop_
_entity.id
_entity.type
_entity.pdbx_description
1 polymer ?
#
loop_
_entity_poly.entity_id
_entity_poly.type
_entity_poly.pdbx_seq_one_letter_code
_entity_poly.pdbx_strand_id
1 'polypeptide(L)'
;EDPFEYRGIREYQPYDDMRSINWKATAKTGDLKVNQRNYTSLKSVRIFFNIQDDNILKKDDAVEMTLRIVASLCQIFLKQGIQVSCYGNGVDIVTHSPLVIQPKAGQGQMDAVYRGLARIDVEQPAADFARNFEEILFQRSQGSFTYFVAPNQYDDFVELLTRFQETGNPFLWFYPSSAGKDPELPP
;
A
#
# COMPACT_ATOMS: atom_id res chain seq x y z
N GLU A 1 -18.34 -2.89 -1.62
CA GLU A 1 -18.59 -1.90 -0.56
C GLU A 1 -17.41 -0.96 -0.54
N ASP A 2 -17.70 0.35 -0.60
CA ASP A 2 -16.69 1.39 -0.56
C ASP A 2 -16.01 1.38 0.83
N PRO A 3 -14.68 1.23 0.95
CA PRO A 3 -13.99 1.26 2.25
C PRO A 3 -14.15 2.61 2.97
N PHE A 4 -14.69 3.61 2.28
CA PHE A 4 -15.04 4.94 2.80
C PHE A 4 -16.55 5.11 3.00
N GLU A 5 -17.28 4.02 3.25
CA GLU A 5 -18.72 4.04 3.41
C GLU A 5 -19.16 5.08 4.45
N TYR A 6 -20.11 5.91 4.01
CA TYR A 6 -20.71 6.95 4.83
C TYR A 6 -21.56 6.33 5.94
N ARG A 7 -21.13 6.45 7.18
CA ARG A 7 -21.85 5.89 8.34
C ARG A 7 -22.86 6.83 8.96
N GLY A 8 -22.74 8.12 8.70
CA GLY A 8 -23.63 9.12 9.29
C GLY A 8 -22.98 10.49 9.46
N ILE A 9 -23.68 11.34 10.18
CA ILE A 9 -23.27 12.68 10.50
C ILE A 9 -23.13 12.76 12.02
N ARG A 10 -22.02 13.29 12.53
CA ARG A 10 -21.84 13.63 13.95
C ARG A 10 -21.46 15.08 14.13
N GLU A 11 -21.46 15.55 15.35
CA GLU A 11 -20.96 16.88 15.68
C GLU A 11 -19.46 17.01 15.44
N TYR A 12 -19.07 18.17 14.95
CA TYR A 12 -17.67 18.55 14.76
C TYR A 12 -16.92 18.56 16.10
N GLN A 13 -15.70 18.07 16.08
CA GLN A 13 -14.77 18.18 17.20
C GLN A 13 -13.52 18.96 16.76
N PRO A 14 -12.81 19.65 17.68
CA PRO A 14 -11.66 20.50 17.31
C PRO A 14 -10.50 19.79 16.61
N TYR A 15 -10.45 18.46 16.69
CA TYR A 15 -9.44 17.63 16.02
C TYR A 15 -9.87 17.13 14.62
N ASP A 16 -11.08 17.47 14.18
CA ASP A 16 -11.58 17.05 12.87
C ASP A 16 -11.03 17.95 11.76
N ASP A 17 -10.74 17.34 10.61
CA ASP A 17 -10.37 18.10 9.42
C ASP A 17 -11.58 18.91 8.91
N MET A 18 -11.38 20.21 8.69
CA MET A 18 -12.41 21.10 8.14
C MET A 18 -12.95 20.63 6.78
N ARG A 19 -12.18 19.87 6.03
CA ARG A 19 -12.62 19.27 4.75
C ARG A 19 -13.68 18.19 4.95
N SER A 20 -13.81 17.63 6.15
CA SER A 20 -14.82 16.63 6.48
C SER A 20 -16.19 17.25 6.83
N ILE A 21 -16.31 18.57 6.92
CA ILE A 21 -17.54 19.27 7.30
C ILE A 21 -18.63 19.01 6.24
N ASN A 22 -19.78 18.56 6.74
CA ASN A 22 -20.99 18.43 5.94
C ASN A 22 -21.79 19.74 5.99
N TRP A 23 -21.49 20.64 5.05
CA TRP A 23 -22.12 21.96 4.97
C TRP A 23 -23.65 21.88 4.83
N LYS A 24 -24.17 20.85 4.16
CA LYS A 24 -25.61 20.64 4.02
C LYS A 24 -26.29 20.29 5.35
N ALA A 25 -25.66 19.46 6.16
CA ALA A 25 -26.18 19.11 7.48
C ALA A 25 -26.02 20.27 8.47
N THR A 26 -24.86 20.94 8.45
CA THR A 26 -24.59 22.15 9.23
C THR A 26 -25.63 23.23 8.98
N ALA A 27 -25.98 23.50 7.73
CA ALA A 27 -26.99 24.49 7.38
C ALA A 27 -28.41 24.14 7.88
N LYS A 28 -28.71 22.85 8.08
CA LYS A 28 -30.01 22.39 8.60
C LYS A 28 -30.13 22.44 10.12
N THR A 29 -29.03 22.21 10.82
CA THR A 29 -29.03 22.08 12.29
C THR A 29 -28.51 23.31 13.02
N GLY A 30 -27.75 24.18 12.33
CA GLY A 30 -27.08 25.32 12.93
C GLY A 30 -25.74 24.97 13.60
N ASP A 31 -25.47 23.69 13.85
CA ASP A 31 -24.26 23.21 14.47
C ASP A 31 -23.33 22.59 13.43
N LEU A 32 -22.02 22.77 13.59
CA LEU A 32 -21.03 22.17 12.71
C LEU A 32 -21.14 20.63 12.74
N LYS A 33 -21.42 20.05 11.61
CA LYS A 33 -21.55 18.60 11.41
C LYS A 33 -20.48 18.09 10.47
N VAL A 34 -19.92 16.91 10.80
CA VAL A 34 -18.93 16.24 9.96
C VAL A 34 -19.45 14.90 9.44
N ASN A 35 -19.02 14.55 8.24
CA ASN A 35 -19.25 13.22 7.69
C ASN A 35 -18.42 12.22 8.47
N GLN A 36 -19.07 11.30 9.18
CA GLN A 36 -18.40 10.19 9.84
C GLN A 36 -18.16 9.09 8.82
N ARG A 37 -16.90 8.93 8.42
CA ARG A 37 -16.46 7.82 7.59
C ARG A 37 -16.09 6.64 8.48
N ASN A 38 -16.53 5.48 8.10
CA ASN A 38 -16.21 4.27 8.85
C ASN A 38 -14.96 3.63 8.25
N TYR A 39 -13.85 3.73 8.97
CA TYR A 39 -12.64 2.94 8.64
C TYR A 39 -12.78 1.46 9.03
N THR A 40 -13.95 1.06 9.56
CA THR A 40 -14.17 -0.27 10.17
C THR A 40 -14.55 -1.38 9.19
N SER A 41 -14.59 -1.10 7.89
CA SER A 41 -14.82 -2.17 6.91
C SER A 41 -13.54 -2.69 6.25
N LEU A 42 -12.39 -2.08 6.52
CA LEU A 42 -11.12 -2.55 6.00
C LEU A 42 -10.75 -3.87 6.67
N LYS A 43 -11.04 -4.98 5.99
CA LYS A 43 -10.78 -6.34 6.51
C LYS A 43 -9.32 -6.75 6.29
N SER A 44 -8.70 -6.25 5.25
CA SER A 44 -7.33 -6.59 4.89
C SER A 44 -6.63 -5.49 4.11
N VAL A 45 -5.31 -5.51 4.19
CA VAL A 45 -4.41 -4.66 3.41
C VAL A 45 -3.53 -5.55 2.57
N ARG A 46 -3.39 -5.21 1.30
CA ARG A 46 -2.45 -5.81 0.37
C ARG A 46 -1.32 -4.83 0.10
N ILE A 47 -0.09 -5.23 0.34
CA ILE A 47 1.09 -4.41 0.09
C ILE A 47 1.89 -5.07 -1.03
N PHE A 48 2.00 -4.39 -2.17
CA PHE A 48 2.82 -4.78 -3.29
C PHE A 48 4.05 -3.88 -3.34
N PHE A 49 5.23 -4.44 -3.48
CA PHE A 49 6.43 -3.64 -3.62
C PHE A 49 7.34 -4.15 -4.74
N ASN A 50 7.91 -3.20 -5.46
CA ASN A 50 8.83 -3.44 -6.57
C ASN A 50 10.19 -2.83 -6.21
N ILE A 51 11.22 -3.67 -6.15
CA ILE A 51 12.60 -3.27 -5.87
C ILE A 51 13.51 -3.30 -7.10
N GLN A 52 12.91 -3.45 -8.30
CA GLN A 52 13.67 -3.44 -9.53
C GLN A 52 14.45 -2.13 -9.65
N ASP A 53 15.74 -2.23 -9.90
CA ASP A 53 16.62 -1.12 -10.20
C ASP A 53 17.54 -1.49 -11.35
N ASP A 54 17.21 -1.00 -12.55
CA ASP A 54 17.98 -1.24 -13.77
C ASP A 54 19.09 -0.19 -13.97
N ASN A 55 19.31 0.69 -13.00
CA ASN A 55 20.36 1.68 -13.07
C ASN A 55 21.75 1.04 -12.93
N ILE A 56 22.71 1.50 -13.75
CA ILE A 56 24.11 1.08 -13.69
C ILE A 56 24.74 1.41 -12.31
N LEU A 57 24.27 2.48 -11.67
CA LEU A 57 24.58 2.84 -10.30
C LEU A 57 23.39 2.39 -9.44
N LYS A 58 23.47 1.19 -8.86
CA LYS A 58 22.45 0.68 -7.95
C LYS A 58 22.14 1.72 -6.87
N LYS A 59 20.86 2.03 -6.69
CA LYS A 59 20.37 2.90 -5.63
C LYS A 59 19.99 2.07 -4.42
N ASP A 60 20.98 1.50 -3.75
CA ASP A 60 20.79 0.70 -2.54
C ASP A 60 19.91 1.42 -1.50
N ASP A 61 20.05 2.74 -1.39
CA ASP A 61 19.24 3.58 -0.51
C ASP A 61 17.73 3.53 -0.84
N ALA A 62 17.36 3.47 -2.13
CA ALA A 62 15.97 3.45 -2.54
C ALA A 62 15.32 2.07 -2.28
N VAL A 63 16.07 1.00 -2.49
CA VAL A 63 15.65 -0.37 -2.17
C VAL A 63 15.48 -0.52 -0.67
N GLU A 64 16.47 -0.09 0.10
CA GLU A 64 16.40 -0.13 1.57
C GLU A 64 15.21 0.70 2.11
N MET A 65 14.98 1.89 1.55
CA MET A 65 13.83 2.72 1.91
C MET A 65 12.51 2.01 1.57
N THR A 66 12.42 1.35 0.42
CA THR A 66 11.25 0.56 0.04
C THR A 66 10.96 -0.51 1.09
N LEU A 67 11.95 -1.31 1.47
CA LEU A 67 11.79 -2.37 2.47
C LEU A 67 11.39 -1.81 3.83
N ARG A 68 11.96 -0.67 4.26
CA ARG A 68 11.58 0.01 5.50
C ARG A 68 10.14 0.51 5.49
N ILE A 69 9.68 1.10 4.37
CA ILE A 69 8.30 1.54 4.22
C ILE A 69 7.35 0.35 4.31
N VAL A 70 7.65 -0.73 3.60
CA VAL A 70 6.85 -1.97 3.63
C VAL A 70 6.74 -2.52 5.05
N ALA A 71 7.87 -2.66 5.76
CA ALA A 71 7.89 -3.13 7.13
C ALA A 71 7.05 -2.24 8.07
N SER A 72 7.16 -0.91 7.90
CA SER A 72 6.42 0.07 8.71
C SER A 72 4.92 0.00 8.46
N LEU A 73 4.49 -0.09 7.19
CA LEU A 73 3.08 -0.25 6.83
C LEU A 73 2.51 -1.55 7.42
N CYS A 74 3.22 -2.67 7.27
CA CYS A 74 2.81 -3.95 7.87
C CYS A 74 2.64 -3.82 9.38
N GLN A 75 3.60 -3.20 10.07
CA GLN A 75 3.55 -3.01 11.51
C GLN A 75 2.33 -2.16 11.95
N ILE A 76 2.07 -1.06 11.23
CA ILE A 76 0.95 -0.16 11.52
C ILE A 76 -0.38 -0.91 11.44
N PHE A 77 -0.61 -1.63 10.35
CA PHE A 77 -1.89 -2.32 10.14
C PHE A 77 -2.06 -3.54 11.04
N LEU A 78 -1.00 -4.32 11.26
CA LEU A 78 -1.04 -5.47 12.16
C LEU A 78 -1.30 -5.07 13.61
N LYS A 79 -0.75 -3.92 14.08
CA LYS A 79 -1.08 -3.36 15.40
C LYS A 79 -2.54 -2.95 15.55
N GLN A 80 -3.21 -2.63 14.45
CA GLN A 80 -4.65 -2.32 14.42
C GLN A 80 -5.52 -3.59 14.27
N GLY A 81 -4.92 -4.77 14.24
CA GLY A 81 -5.63 -6.02 14.06
C GLY A 81 -6.09 -6.29 12.62
N ILE A 82 -5.63 -5.49 11.65
CA ILE A 82 -5.96 -5.63 10.24
C ILE A 82 -5.11 -6.75 9.64
N GLN A 83 -5.73 -7.59 8.80
CA GLN A 83 -4.98 -8.60 8.07
C GLN A 83 -4.07 -7.95 7.02
N VAL A 84 -2.83 -8.40 6.95
CA VAL A 84 -1.84 -7.91 5.99
C VAL A 84 -1.34 -9.05 5.13
N SER A 85 -1.30 -8.83 3.83
CA SER A 85 -0.55 -9.64 2.86
C SER A 85 0.54 -8.79 2.21
N CYS A 86 1.64 -9.43 1.82
CA CYS A 86 2.78 -8.74 1.25
C CYS A 86 3.34 -9.50 0.05
N TYR A 87 3.57 -8.79 -1.06
CA TYR A 87 3.99 -9.32 -2.34
C TYR A 87 5.13 -8.45 -2.89
N GLY A 88 6.28 -9.04 -3.10
CA GLY A 88 7.45 -8.31 -3.57
C GLY A 88 8.28 -9.10 -4.57
N ASN A 89 8.82 -8.44 -5.56
CA ASN A 89 9.61 -9.06 -6.61
C ASN A 89 11.08 -9.32 -6.21
N GLY A 90 11.48 -8.96 -5.00
CA GLY A 90 12.77 -9.38 -4.45
C GLY A 90 12.81 -10.90 -4.23
N VAL A 91 13.91 -11.51 -4.59
CA VAL A 91 14.10 -12.97 -4.52
C VAL A 91 14.57 -13.37 -3.11
N ASP A 92 13.84 -14.29 -2.47
CA ASP A 92 14.21 -14.85 -1.17
C ASP A 92 15.40 -15.83 -1.32
N ILE A 93 16.46 -15.65 -0.53
CA ILE A 93 17.69 -16.48 -0.56
C ILE A 93 17.46 -17.95 -0.23
N VAL A 94 16.33 -18.30 0.42
CA VAL A 94 16.01 -19.67 0.84
C VAL A 94 15.09 -20.36 -0.14
N THR A 95 14.04 -19.66 -0.60
CA THR A 95 13.03 -20.24 -1.51
C THR A 95 13.36 -20.04 -2.98
N HIS A 96 14.32 -19.16 -3.30
CA HIS A 96 14.70 -18.76 -4.65
C HIS A 96 13.50 -18.31 -5.50
N SER A 97 12.52 -17.66 -4.86
CA SER A 97 11.30 -17.15 -5.47
C SER A 97 10.94 -15.76 -4.94
N PRO A 98 10.12 -14.98 -5.67
CA PRO A 98 9.61 -13.71 -5.20
C PRO A 98 8.88 -13.85 -3.86
N LEU A 99 8.95 -12.79 -3.04
CA LEU A 99 8.33 -12.80 -1.72
C LEU A 99 6.81 -12.83 -1.82
N VAL A 100 6.18 -13.84 -1.21
CA VAL A 100 4.73 -13.96 -1.09
C VAL A 100 4.37 -14.27 0.37
N ILE A 101 3.67 -13.34 1.02
CA ILE A 101 3.15 -13.50 2.37
C ILE A 101 1.64 -13.42 2.33
N GLN A 102 0.98 -14.53 2.62
CA GLN A 102 -0.48 -14.66 2.59
C GLN A 102 -1.15 -13.83 3.69
N PRO A 103 -2.41 -13.37 3.48
CA PRO A 103 -3.10 -12.49 4.42
C PRO A 103 -3.34 -13.18 5.78
N LYS A 104 -2.81 -12.59 6.82
CA LYS A 104 -3.04 -12.96 8.23
C LYS A 104 -2.96 -11.73 9.12
N ALA A 105 -3.41 -11.85 10.35
CA ALA A 105 -3.27 -10.86 11.41
C ALA A 105 -2.45 -11.41 12.60
N GLY A 106 -2.09 -10.52 13.51
CA GLY A 106 -1.40 -10.87 14.76
C GLY A 106 0.12 -10.94 14.67
N GLN A 107 0.75 -11.23 15.81
CA GLN A 107 2.21 -11.16 15.98
C GLN A 107 2.97 -12.12 15.05
N GLY A 108 2.47 -13.33 14.86
CA GLY A 108 3.12 -14.31 13.98
C GLY A 108 3.19 -13.85 12.51
N GLN A 109 2.28 -12.98 12.07
CA GLN A 109 2.34 -12.37 10.75
C GLN A 109 3.47 -11.34 10.66
N MET A 110 3.67 -10.55 11.72
CA MET A 110 4.77 -9.59 11.75
C MET A 110 6.14 -10.29 11.68
N ASP A 111 6.29 -11.41 12.40
CA ASP A 111 7.51 -12.23 12.35
C ASP A 111 7.73 -12.83 10.95
N ALA A 112 6.65 -13.22 10.26
CA ALA A 112 6.73 -13.71 8.88
C ALA A 112 7.17 -12.59 7.91
N VAL A 113 6.63 -11.38 8.07
CA VAL A 113 7.02 -10.21 7.28
C VAL A 113 8.49 -9.88 7.49
N TYR A 114 8.94 -9.74 8.73
CA TYR A 114 10.35 -9.40 9.00
C TYR A 114 11.31 -10.45 8.47
N ARG A 115 11.02 -11.74 8.66
CA ARG A 115 11.82 -12.81 8.09
C ARG A 115 11.83 -12.81 6.57
N GLY A 116 10.69 -12.56 5.94
CA GLY A 116 10.59 -12.49 4.50
C GLY A 116 11.41 -11.34 3.93
N LEU A 117 11.25 -10.14 4.48
CA LEU A 117 12.01 -8.96 4.04
C LEU A 117 13.53 -9.12 4.28
N ALA A 118 13.93 -9.69 5.41
CA ALA A 118 15.34 -9.91 5.72
C ALA A 118 16.02 -10.98 4.85
N ARG A 119 15.28 -11.78 4.10
CA ARG A 119 15.79 -12.81 3.18
C ARG A 119 15.86 -12.35 1.73
N ILE A 120 15.40 -11.14 1.44
CA ILE A 120 15.49 -10.63 0.07
C ILE A 120 16.95 -10.42 -0.28
N ASP A 121 17.40 -11.08 -1.33
CA ASP A 121 18.72 -10.88 -1.91
C ASP A 121 18.69 -9.64 -2.81
N VAL A 122 19.25 -8.54 -2.31
CA VAL A 122 19.29 -7.26 -3.04
C VAL A 122 20.40 -7.22 -4.11
N GLU A 123 21.31 -8.20 -4.09
CA GLU A 123 22.37 -8.34 -5.09
C GLU A 123 21.88 -9.01 -6.38
N GLN A 124 20.83 -9.81 -6.29
CA GLN A 124 20.23 -10.46 -7.45
C GLN A 124 19.27 -9.51 -8.17
N PRO A 125 19.13 -9.67 -9.50
CA PRO A 125 18.09 -8.97 -10.24
C PRO A 125 16.70 -9.31 -9.67
N ALA A 126 15.87 -8.29 -9.49
CA ALA A 126 14.49 -8.50 -9.09
C ALA A 126 13.72 -9.29 -10.16
N ALA A 127 12.80 -10.14 -9.71
CA ALA A 127 11.93 -10.86 -10.63
C ALA A 127 10.96 -9.89 -11.33
N ASP A 128 10.46 -10.29 -12.51
CA ASP A 128 9.45 -9.53 -13.23
C ASP A 128 8.19 -9.37 -12.38
N PHE A 129 7.85 -8.12 -12.06
CA PHE A 129 6.75 -7.81 -11.16
C PHE A 129 5.39 -8.19 -11.75
N ALA A 130 5.13 -7.78 -12.99
CA ALA A 130 3.85 -8.04 -13.64
C ALA A 130 3.61 -9.55 -13.79
N ARG A 131 4.59 -10.27 -14.34
CA ARG A 131 4.51 -11.71 -14.53
C ARG A 131 4.20 -12.50 -13.25
N ASN A 132 4.74 -12.06 -12.11
CA ASN A 132 4.57 -12.79 -10.85
C ASN A 132 3.31 -12.38 -10.08
N PHE A 133 2.82 -11.15 -10.23
CA PHE A 133 1.79 -10.62 -9.35
C PHE A 133 0.54 -10.10 -10.05
N GLU A 134 0.49 -10.00 -11.37
CA GLU A 134 -0.68 -9.50 -12.09
C GLU A 134 -1.95 -10.28 -11.71
N GLU A 135 -1.90 -11.61 -11.75
CA GLU A 135 -3.06 -12.44 -11.40
C GLU A 135 -3.55 -12.18 -9.97
N ILE A 136 -2.62 -12.13 -9.00
CA ILE A 136 -2.95 -11.88 -7.59
C ILE A 136 -3.50 -10.45 -7.41
N LEU A 137 -2.92 -9.49 -8.12
CA LEU A 137 -3.31 -8.10 -8.06
C LEU A 137 -4.76 -7.90 -8.52
N PHE A 138 -5.14 -8.52 -9.63
CA PHE A 138 -6.47 -8.38 -10.20
C PHE A 138 -7.53 -9.32 -9.58
N GLN A 139 -7.14 -10.23 -8.69
CA GLN A 139 -8.11 -10.98 -7.90
C GLN A 139 -8.97 -10.03 -7.06
N ARG A 140 -10.30 -10.19 -7.19
CA ARG A 140 -11.24 -9.42 -6.38
C ARG A 140 -11.08 -9.77 -4.90
N SER A 141 -10.76 -8.76 -4.11
CA SER A 141 -10.66 -8.88 -2.65
C SER A 141 -11.59 -7.86 -2.01
N GLN A 142 -12.78 -8.30 -1.63
CA GLN A 142 -13.77 -7.42 -1.00
C GLN A 142 -13.27 -6.91 0.36
N GLY A 143 -13.32 -5.58 0.55
CA GLY A 143 -12.90 -4.92 1.78
C GLY A 143 -11.38 -4.90 1.99
N SER A 144 -10.58 -5.01 0.91
CA SER A 144 -9.14 -4.80 0.96
C SER A 144 -8.75 -3.48 0.33
N PHE A 145 -7.71 -2.86 0.89
CA PHE A 145 -7.04 -1.72 0.30
C PHE A 145 -5.65 -2.13 -0.19
N THR A 146 -5.22 -1.59 -1.34
CA THR A 146 -3.94 -1.94 -1.94
C THR A 146 -2.94 -0.79 -1.79
N TYR A 147 -1.76 -1.11 -1.31
CA TYR A 147 -0.61 -0.22 -1.27
C TYR A 147 0.45 -0.71 -2.24
N PHE A 148 0.99 0.22 -3.02
CA PHE A 148 2.18 0.00 -3.82
C PHE A 148 3.35 0.76 -3.21
N VAL A 149 4.53 0.13 -3.20
CA VAL A 149 5.78 0.77 -2.77
C VAL A 149 6.83 0.46 -3.82
N ALA A 150 7.21 1.45 -4.61
CA ALA A 150 8.16 1.26 -5.71
C ALA A 150 8.97 2.55 -5.96
N PRO A 151 10.30 2.47 -6.02
CA PRO A 151 11.18 3.61 -6.27
C PRO A 151 11.37 3.93 -7.75
N ASN A 152 10.69 3.23 -8.63
CA ASN A 152 10.83 3.33 -10.08
C ASN A 152 9.48 3.56 -10.77
N GLN A 153 9.56 4.10 -11.98
CA GLN A 153 8.44 4.42 -12.85
C GLN A 153 8.63 3.74 -14.22
N TYR A 154 9.07 2.48 -14.20
CA TYR A 154 9.20 1.72 -15.45
C TYR A 154 7.84 1.57 -16.15
N ASP A 155 7.85 1.69 -17.46
CA ASP A 155 6.64 1.76 -18.28
C ASP A 155 5.70 0.57 -18.03
N ASP A 156 6.24 -0.63 -17.91
CA ASP A 156 5.49 -1.87 -17.63
C ASP A 156 4.79 -1.83 -16.25
N PHE A 157 5.45 -1.28 -15.24
CA PHE A 157 4.87 -1.12 -13.91
C PHE A 157 3.80 -0.03 -13.90
N VAL A 158 4.03 1.10 -14.57
CA VAL A 158 3.07 2.21 -14.69
C VAL A 158 1.84 1.76 -15.49
N GLU A 159 2.03 1.01 -16.57
CA GLU A 159 0.93 0.41 -17.34
C GLU A 159 0.08 -0.52 -16.47
N LEU A 160 0.72 -1.38 -15.68
CA LEU A 160 0.02 -2.27 -14.76
C LEU A 160 -0.82 -1.49 -13.73
N LEU A 161 -0.27 -0.42 -13.14
CA LEU A 161 -1.00 0.45 -12.21
C LEU A 161 -2.17 1.16 -12.88
N THR A 162 -2.00 1.65 -14.10
CA THR A 162 -3.06 2.29 -14.88
C THR A 162 -4.22 1.32 -15.12
N ARG A 163 -3.93 0.11 -15.56
CA ARG A 163 -4.93 -0.96 -15.72
C ARG A 163 -5.60 -1.32 -14.39
N PHE A 164 -4.85 -1.31 -13.29
CA PHE A 164 -5.42 -1.56 -11.96
C PHE A 164 -6.36 -0.43 -11.53
N GLN A 165 -6.01 0.82 -11.81
CA GLN A 165 -6.86 1.99 -11.55
C GLN A 165 -8.21 1.91 -12.29
N GLU A 166 -8.21 1.43 -13.53
CA GLU A 166 -9.43 1.24 -14.34
C GLU A 166 -10.41 0.23 -13.73
N THR A 167 -9.93 -0.67 -12.86
CA THR A 167 -10.82 -1.59 -12.13
C THR A 167 -11.65 -0.93 -11.05
N GLY A 168 -11.40 0.36 -10.73
CA GLY A 168 -12.06 1.10 -9.66
C GLY A 168 -11.63 0.69 -8.26
N ASN A 169 -10.60 -0.14 -8.11
CA ASN A 169 -10.07 -0.51 -6.80
C ASN A 169 -9.22 0.63 -6.22
N PRO A 170 -9.46 1.04 -4.97
CA PRO A 170 -8.67 2.09 -4.36
C PRO A 170 -7.26 1.60 -4.05
N PHE A 171 -6.27 2.42 -4.36
CA PHE A 171 -4.89 2.16 -4.00
C PHE A 171 -4.14 3.44 -3.64
N LEU A 172 -2.99 3.29 -3.01
CA LEU A 172 -2.02 4.35 -2.76
C LEU A 172 -0.63 3.87 -3.19
N TRP A 173 0.09 4.73 -3.90
CA TRP A 173 1.46 4.47 -4.29
C TRP A 173 2.44 5.33 -3.49
N PHE A 174 3.34 4.68 -2.74
CA PHE A 174 4.48 5.28 -2.11
C PHE A 174 5.67 5.21 -3.06
N TYR A 175 6.19 6.36 -3.40
CA TYR A 175 7.39 6.50 -4.21
C TYR A 175 8.59 6.87 -3.32
N PRO A 176 9.47 5.92 -2.95
CA PRO A 176 10.68 6.21 -2.20
C PRO A 176 11.64 7.01 -3.07
N SER A 177 11.90 8.26 -2.70
CA SER A 177 12.89 9.10 -3.36
C SER A 177 14.03 9.43 -2.41
N SER A 178 15.27 9.45 -2.92
CA SER A 178 16.38 10.02 -2.17
C SER A 178 16.19 11.53 -2.05
N ALA A 179 16.49 12.08 -0.89
CA ALA A 179 16.32 13.50 -0.59
C ALA A 179 16.86 14.41 -1.72
N GLY A 180 15.98 15.26 -2.27
CA GLY A 180 16.35 16.31 -3.24
C GLY A 180 15.92 16.11 -4.69
N LYS A 181 15.21 15.03 -5.02
CA LYS A 181 14.56 14.89 -6.33
C LYS A 181 13.05 14.67 -6.15
N ASP A 182 12.26 15.67 -6.49
CA ASP A 182 10.84 15.46 -6.65
C ASP A 182 10.61 14.48 -7.82
N PRO A 183 9.80 13.44 -7.64
CA PRO A 183 9.43 12.58 -8.75
C PRO A 183 8.64 13.39 -9.77
N GLU A 184 8.99 13.28 -11.05
CA GLU A 184 8.10 13.70 -12.12
C GLU A 184 6.90 12.75 -12.07
N LEU A 185 5.78 13.24 -11.53
CA LEU A 185 4.54 12.48 -11.54
C LEU A 185 4.08 12.30 -12.98
N PRO A 186 3.68 11.10 -13.41
CA PRO A 186 3.08 10.92 -14.72
C PRO A 186 1.81 11.77 -14.85
N PRO A 187 1.49 12.28 -16.03
CA PRO A 187 0.35 13.14 -16.31
C PRO A 187 -0.99 12.50 -16.01
#